data_474f7a74f00d9cc668341c76196d2528
#
_entry.id   474f7a74f00d9cc668341c76196d2528
#
_cell.length_a   1.000
_cell.length_b   1.000
_cell.length_c   1.000
_cell.angle_alpha   90.00
_cell.angle_beta   90.00
_cell.angle_gamma   90.00
#
_symmetry.space_group_name_H-M   'P 1'
#
loop_
_entity.id
_entity.type
_entity.pdbx_description
1 polymer ?
#
loop_
_entity_poly.entity_id
_entity_poly.type
_entity_poly.pdbx_seq_one_letter_code
_entity_poly.pdbx_strand_id
1 'polypeptide(L)'
;MPTQLLRRGVIAAAAAALLALTGCSGAKDGGSAPAPKLTVTGEKSGTLSIVTKFADPKYAPYFVSVAKAYEAANPKVKIDLQQVGDQPYKDKIRVLSAANKLPDIYFSWAGDFANKFVRAGLAADLTSVMGPDTEWGKTFTPASLKAFQYDGKNYGIPINLDGKYLAYNKTAFTKAGITSPPATFEDLLSACGKLKSAGYTPIALGNQFGWPAIHYITQLNAYDVPAEQLAKDYDPASGAFTDPGYITALQQFKTLADTCSNPSANGLSHEAAQANLLSGKAAMQYIESLEFQVLTAKGGAPKELADNWSFMRLPASASAPGDTKALTGAPDGFMVNAKSKQTALAVDFLKFFSNQQNASKIVKDLGWLSPVTGSVSNENAFPQLVDTLKDMGQASQFAIWLDTVTHAEVASAYLSGVEGMLNGDRSPQQVMQGVQQAAAKAKKQAG
;
A
#
# COMPACT_ATOMS: atom_id res chain seq x y z
N MET A 1 54.61 -11.98 -42.69
CA MET A 1 56.01 -11.47 -42.76
C MET A 1 56.16 -10.46 -41.63
N PRO A 2 57.31 -10.56 -41.05
CA PRO A 2 57.47 -10.45 -39.60
C PRO A 2 58.19 -9.14 -39.24
N THR A 3 58.34 -8.86 -37.97
CA THR A 3 59.59 -8.80 -37.15
C THR A 3 59.26 -8.06 -35.87
N GLN A 4 59.37 -8.66 -34.74
CA GLN A 4 60.56 -8.91 -33.85
C GLN A 4 61.11 -7.63 -33.21
N LEU A 5 61.05 -7.64 -31.86
CA LEU A 5 62.15 -7.78 -30.85
C LEU A 5 62.77 -6.45 -30.39
N LEU A 6 62.92 -6.16 -29.12
CA LEU A 6 63.94 -6.53 -28.12
C LEU A 6 63.75 -5.65 -26.87
N ARG A 7 63.59 -6.20 -25.69
CA ARG A 7 64.56 -6.56 -24.62
C ARG A 7 65.45 -5.45 -24.07
N ARG A 8 65.33 -5.29 -22.75
CA ARG A 8 66.37 -5.22 -21.66
C ARG A 8 65.87 -4.21 -20.61
N GLY A 9 65.69 -4.44 -19.33
CA GLY A 9 66.44 -5.25 -18.38
C GLY A 9 67.46 -4.39 -17.65
N VAL A 10 67.21 -3.99 -16.40
CA VAL A 10 68.26 -3.81 -15.38
C VAL A 10 67.64 -3.81 -13.97
N ILE A 11 68.30 -4.49 -13.11
CA ILE A 11 68.18 -4.99 -11.76
C ILE A 11 68.71 -3.97 -10.72
N ALA A 12 68.19 -4.10 -9.48
CA ALA A 12 68.78 -3.82 -8.15
C ALA A 12 68.67 -2.36 -7.66
N ALA A 13 68.30 -2.12 -6.40
CA ALA A 13 68.89 -2.63 -5.19
C ALA A 13 67.96 -2.41 -3.99
N ALA A 14 68.05 -3.34 -3.06
CA ALA A 14 67.41 -3.31 -1.75
C ALA A 14 68.10 -2.28 -0.82
N ALA A 15 67.29 -1.55 -0.03
CA ALA A 15 67.75 -0.96 1.22
C ALA A 15 66.67 -1.14 2.28
N ALA A 16 66.92 -2.00 3.24
CA ALA A 16 66.14 -2.20 4.43
C ALA A 16 66.33 -0.99 5.38
N ALA A 17 65.23 -0.41 5.81
CA ALA A 17 65.23 0.46 6.99
C ALA A 17 64.12 -0.03 7.91
N LEU A 18 64.49 -0.72 8.97
CA LEU A 18 63.69 -0.99 10.15
C LEU A 18 63.39 0.36 10.84
N LEU A 19 62.17 0.76 10.95
CA LEU A 19 61.69 1.80 11.88
C LEU A 19 60.57 1.25 12.75
N ALA A 20 60.74 1.47 14.01
CA ALA A 20 60.02 0.96 15.16
C ALA A 20 58.52 1.15 15.09
N LEU A 21 57.78 0.07 15.39
CA LEU A 21 56.37 0.06 15.78
C LEU A 21 56.23 0.76 17.16
N THR A 22 55.74 2.00 17.17
CA THR A 22 55.02 2.52 18.30
C THR A 22 53.54 2.43 18.01
N GLY A 23 52.87 1.49 18.67
CA GLY A 23 51.44 1.31 18.61
C GLY A 23 50.72 2.52 19.20
N CYS A 24 49.96 3.20 18.34
CA CYS A 24 48.80 3.98 18.81
C CYS A 24 47.56 3.25 18.31
N SER A 25 46.95 2.49 19.19
CA SER A 25 45.58 2.00 19.05
C SER A 25 44.64 3.20 19.15
N GLY A 26 44.50 3.93 18.05
CA GLY A 26 43.40 4.84 17.84
C GLY A 26 42.21 4.04 17.41
N ALA A 27 41.34 3.65 18.32
CA ALA A 27 39.98 3.29 18.00
C ALA A 27 39.40 4.49 17.24
N LYS A 28 39.19 4.35 15.94
CA LYS A 28 38.29 5.24 15.21
C LYS A 28 36.91 4.97 15.79
N ASP A 29 36.51 5.79 16.75
CA ASP A 29 35.12 6.02 17.03
C ASP A 29 34.48 6.36 15.68
N GLY A 30 33.75 5.42 15.13
CA GLY A 30 32.83 5.67 14.04
C GLY A 30 31.76 6.61 14.58
N GLY A 31 32.05 7.91 14.54
CA GLY A 31 31.09 8.93 14.92
C GLY A 31 29.83 8.73 14.10
N SER A 32 28.81 8.13 14.71
CA SER A 32 27.47 8.11 14.13
C SER A 32 27.11 9.54 13.79
N ALA A 33 26.73 9.80 12.54
CA ALA A 33 26.20 11.09 12.14
C ALA A 33 25.13 11.51 13.15
N PRO A 34 25.11 12.76 13.63
CA PRO A 34 24.14 13.19 14.61
C PRO A 34 22.74 12.93 14.09
N ALA A 35 21.87 12.38 14.94
CA ALA A 35 20.49 12.10 14.60
C ALA A 35 19.82 13.36 14.03
N PRO A 36 19.01 13.24 12.98
CA PRO A 36 18.40 14.40 12.34
C PRO A 36 17.51 15.14 13.34
N LYS A 37 17.56 16.47 13.33
CA LYS A 37 16.67 17.29 14.14
C LYS A 37 15.25 17.16 13.60
N LEU A 38 14.31 16.72 14.43
CA LEU A 38 12.90 16.51 14.07
C LEU A 38 11.98 17.66 14.47
N THR A 39 12.52 18.72 15.08
CA THR A 39 11.76 19.89 15.53
C THR A 39 12.38 21.16 14.98
N VAL A 40 11.54 22.02 14.40
CA VAL A 40 11.98 23.35 13.95
C VAL A 40 12.23 24.23 15.18
N THR A 41 13.42 24.87 15.20
CA THR A 41 13.77 25.89 16.19
C THR A 41 13.87 27.21 15.45
N GLY A 42 13.05 28.20 15.84
CA GLY A 42 13.02 29.50 15.20
C GLY A 42 12.05 29.63 14.04
N GLU A 43 12.26 30.58 13.15
CA GLU A 43 11.40 30.85 12.01
C GLU A 43 11.49 29.76 10.95
N LYS A 44 10.32 29.28 10.46
CA LYS A 44 10.25 28.28 9.42
C LYS A 44 10.58 28.88 8.06
N SER A 45 11.54 28.31 7.36
CA SER A 45 11.97 28.78 6.04
C SER A 45 12.59 27.66 5.21
N GLY A 46 12.58 27.81 3.89
CA GLY A 46 13.21 26.89 2.95
C GLY A 46 12.22 26.27 1.97
N THR A 47 12.74 25.44 1.09
CA THR A 47 11.92 24.67 0.13
C THR A 47 11.77 23.23 0.59
N LEU A 48 10.55 22.73 0.65
CA LEU A 48 10.20 21.37 1.01
C LEU A 48 9.72 20.64 -0.25
N SER A 49 10.43 19.61 -0.67
CA SER A 49 10.06 18.78 -1.82
C SER A 49 9.21 17.60 -1.39
N ILE A 50 8.08 17.40 -2.09
CA ILE A 50 7.11 16.33 -1.79
C ILE A 50 6.76 15.58 -3.09
N VAL A 51 6.78 14.25 -3.07
CA VAL A 51 6.29 13.43 -4.18
C VAL A 51 5.20 12.48 -3.68
N THR A 52 4.05 12.46 -4.36
CA THR A 52 2.90 11.61 -4.04
C THR A 52 2.29 10.94 -5.26
N LYS A 53 1.55 9.84 -5.06
CA LYS A 53 0.84 9.10 -6.13
C LYS A 53 -0.50 9.73 -6.54
N PHE A 54 -0.95 10.78 -5.88
CA PHE A 54 -2.32 11.30 -6.00
C PHE A 54 -2.45 12.38 -7.08
N ALA A 55 -2.14 12.05 -8.35
CA ALA A 55 -2.32 12.94 -9.49
C ALA A 55 -3.75 12.96 -10.04
N ASP A 56 -4.61 12.01 -9.66
CA ASP A 56 -6.00 11.98 -10.11
C ASP A 56 -6.70 13.31 -9.76
N PRO A 57 -7.41 13.94 -10.72
CA PRO A 57 -8.13 15.19 -10.50
C PRO A 57 -9.12 15.17 -9.31
N LYS A 58 -9.57 13.99 -8.88
CA LYS A 58 -10.43 13.84 -7.70
C LYS A 58 -9.66 14.09 -6.39
N TYR A 59 -8.37 13.79 -6.33
CA TYR A 59 -7.56 13.83 -5.11
C TYR A 59 -6.55 14.98 -5.11
N ALA A 60 -5.93 15.25 -6.27
CA ALA A 60 -4.85 16.23 -6.41
C ALA A 60 -5.15 17.60 -5.80
N PRO A 61 -6.34 18.20 -5.98
CA PRO A 61 -6.66 19.53 -5.45
C PRO A 61 -6.58 19.62 -3.91
N TYR A 62 -6.87 18.54 -3.20
CA TYR A 62 -6.76 18.51 -1.74
C TYR A 62 -5.31 18.76 -1.30
N PHE A 63 -4.36 17.98 -1.82
CA PHE A 63 -2.94 18.10 -1.47
C PHE A 63 -2.36 19.48 -1.82
N VAL A 64 -2.75 20.02 -2.99
CA VAL A 64 -2.40 21.40 -3.38
C VAL A 64 -2.96 22.42 -2.39
N SER A 65 -4.21 22.24 -1.95
CA SER A 65 -4.87 23.16 -1.00
C SER A 65 -4.17 23.17 0.36
N VAL A 66 -3.76 22.01 0.87
CA VAL A 66 -3.03 21.88 2.15
C VAL A 66 -1.63 22.50 2.03
N ALA A 67 -0.92 22.24 0.92
CA ALA A 67 0.39 22.86 0.67
C ALA A 67 0.30 24.38 0.66
N LYS A 68 -0.64 24.95 -0.09
CA LYS A 68 -0.87 26.41 -0.11
C LYS A 68 -1.26 27.00 1.23
N ALA A 69 -2.09 26.30 2.01
CA ALA A 69 -2.46 26.75 3.36
C ALA A 69 -1.27 26.77 4.30
N TYR A 70 -0.37 25.79 4.18
CA TYR A 70 0.88 25.80 4.95
C TYR A 70 1.83 26.91 4.53
N GLU A 71 2.01 27.18 3.24
CA GLU A 71 2.81 28.32 2.72
C GLU A 71 2.24 29.66 3.19
N ALA A 72 0.92 29.83 3.16
CA ALA A 72 0.26 31.05 3.64
C ALA A 72 0.50 31.31 5.14
N ALA A 73 0.53 30.22 5.94
CA ALA A 73 0.85 30.30 7.38
C ALA A 73 2.36 30.49 7.65
N ASN A 74 3.23 30.19 6.67
CA ASN A 74 4.67 30.23 6.77
C ASN A 74 5.29 30.88 5.51
N PRO A 75 5.26 32.23 5.36
CA PRO A 75 5.56 32.91 4.10
C PRO A 75 6.99 32.70 3.55
N LYS A 76 7.93 32.27 4.40
CA LYS A 76 9.31 31.95 3.98
C LYS A 76 9.52 30.50 3.59
N VAL A 77 8.44 29.68 3.60
CA VAL A 77 8.46 28.29 3.13
C VAL A 77 7.88 28.22 1.73
N LYS A 78 8.50 27.37 0.90
CA LYS A 78 7.99 26.94 -0.41
C LYS A 78 7.80 25.43 -0.42
N ILE A 79 6.71 24.95 -1.04
CA ILE A 79 6.45 23.52 -1.22
C ILE A 79 6.52 23.19 -2.71
N ASP A 80 7.49 22.36 -3.08
CA ASP A 80 7.58 21.72 -4.40
C ASP A 80 6.82 20.40 -4.33
N LEU A 81 5.52 20.43 -4.67
CA LEU A 81 4.63 19.27 -4.67
C LEU A 81 4.53 18.66 -6.05
N GLN A 82 5.06 17.46 -6.21
CA GLN A 82 4.94 16.65 -7.41
C GLN A 82 3.93 15.52 -7.21
N GLN A 83 2.91 15.50 -8.04
CA GLN A 83 1.86 14.50 -8.04
C GLN A 83 1.96 13.67 -9.32
N VAL A 84 2.05 12.36 -9.20
CA VAL A 84 2.12 11.41 -10.32
C VAL A 84 1.05 10.34 -10.15
N GLY A 85 0.70 9.64 -11.22
CA GLY A 85 -0.25 8.52 -11.12
C GLY A 85 0.34 7.32 -10.38
N ASP A 86 -0.51 6.41 -9.94
CA ASP A 86 -0.15 5.26 -9.10
C ASP A 86 0.99 4.42 -9.70
N GLN A 87 0.83 3.93 -10.93
CA GLN A 87 1.87 3.10 -11.56
C GLN A 87 3.15 3.87 -11.88
N PRO A 88 3.10 5.08 -12.50
CA PRO A 88 4.30 5.90 -12.70
C PRO A 88 5.02 6.27 -11.38
N TYR A 89 4.30 6.33 -10.25
CA TYR A 89 4.89 6.57 -8.94
C TYR A 89 5.85 5.44 -8.53
N LYS A 90 5.44 4.18 -8.72
CA LYS A 90 6.26 3.01 -8.38
C LYS A 90 7.62 3.04 -9.08
N ASP A 91 7.64 3.39 -10.37
CA ASP A 91 8.87 3.53 -11.14
C ASP A 91 9.69 4.76 -10.71
N LYS A 92 9.04 5.91 -10.55
CA LYS A 92 9.69 7.14 -10.14
C LYS A 92 10.39 7.01 -8.81
N ILE A 93 9.71 6.47 -7.79
CA ILE A 93 10.30 6.36 -6.44
C ILE A 93 11.45 5.35 -6.41
N ARG A 94 11.38 4.27 -7.21
CA ARG A 94 12.47 3.31 -7.37
C ARG A 94 13.73 3.96 -7.96
N VAL A 95 13.58 4.75 -9.03
CA VAL A 95 14.70 5.48 -9.66
C VAL A 95 15.29 6.53 -8.71
N LEU A 96 14.45 7.31 -8.04
CA LEU A 96 14.89 8.34 -7.08
C LEU A 96 15.62 7.71 -5.89
N SER A 97 15.13 6.59 -5.38
CA SER A 97 15.75 5.84 -4.30
C SER A 97 17.13 5.33 -4.70
N ALA A 98 17.26 4.65 -5.84
CA ALA A 98 18.52 4.13 -6.35
C ALA A 98 19.56 5.24 -6.60
N ALA A 99 19.11 6.42 -7.03
CA ALA A 99 19.96 7.58 -7.28
C ALA A 99 20.30 8.39 -6.00
N ASN A 100 19.80 8.00 -4.81
CA ASN A 100 19.88 8.82 -3.58
C ASN A 100 19.32 10.24 -3.76
N LYS A 101 18.24 10.39 -4.53
CA LYS A 101 17.58 11.67 -4.87
C LYS A 101 16.11 11.69 -4.41
N LEU A 102 15.79 10.95 -3.34
CA LEU A 102 14.45 11.03 -2.76
C LEU A 102 14.13 12.47 -2.35
N PRO A 103 12.87 12.92 -2.52
CA PRO A 103 12.41 14.20 -2.00
C PRO A 103 12.43 14.21 -0.46
N ASP A 104 12.18 15.35 0.17
CA ASP A 104 12.13 15.45 1.63
C ASP A 104 11.00 14.62 2.22
N ILE A 105 9.85 14.60 1.55
CA ILE A 105 8.68 13.78 1.88
C ILE A 105 8.29 12.95 0.66
N TYR A 106 8.04 11.67 0.86
CA TYR A 106 7.57 10.78 -0.20
C TYR A 106 6.47 9.86 0.30
N PHE A 107 5.52 9.57 -0.59
CA PHE A 107 4.45 8.62 -0.34
C PHE A 107 5.00 7.19 -0.19
N SER A 108 4.36 6.38 0.65
CA SER A 108 4.63 4.93 0.74
C SER A 108 3.37 4.16 1.09
N TRP A 109 3.24 2.99 0.51
CA TRP A 109 2.38 1.93 1.05
C TRP A 109 3.04 1.32 2.29
N ALA A 110 2.23 0.82 3.21
CA ALA A 110 2.71 0.05 4.36
C ALA A 110 3.31 -1.31 3.94
N GLY A 111 3.96 -2.00 4.89
CA GLY A 111 4.56 -3.32 4.69
C GLY A 111 5.99 -3.26 4.14
N ASP A 112 6.43 -4.30 3.43
CA ASP A 112 7.80 -4.38 2.92
C ASP A 112 8.14 -3.27 1.93
N PHE A 113 7.12 -2.72 1.25
CA PHE A 113 7.30 -1.54 0.40
C PHE A 113 7.86 -0.34 1.18
N ALA A 114 7.43 -0.08 2.41
CA ALA A 114 8.00 0.93 3.29
C ALA A 114 9.32 0.45 3.91
N ASN A 115 9.36 -0.79 4.37
CA ASN A 115 10.48 -1.36 5.12
C ASN A 115 11.78 -1.40 4.31
N LYS A 116 11.70 -1.57 2.98
CA LYS A 116 12.89 -1.48 2.10
C LYS A 116 13.62 -0.13 2.20
N PHE A 117 12.89 0.98 2.37
CA PHE A 117 13.51 2.30 2.57
C PHE A 117 14.16 2.41 3.94
N VAL A 118 13.56 1.78 4.97
CA VAL A 118 14.14 1.70 6.32
C VAL A 118 15.44 0.91 6.29
N ARG A 119 15.42 -0.31 5.73
CA ARG A 119 16.63 -1.15 5.60
C ARG A 119 17.74 -0.49 4.79
N ALA A 120 17.38 0.33 3.80
CA ALA A 120 18.34 1.11 3.01
C ALA A 120 18.83 2.41 3.69
N GLY A 121 18.39 2.73 4.90
CA GLY A 121 18.74 3.96 5.61
C GLY A 121 18.23 5.24 4.91
N LEU A 122 17.10 5.13 4.19
CA LEU A 122 16.49 6.21 3.42
C LEU A 122 15.28 6.83 4.11
N ALA A 123 14.76 6.19 5.16
CA ALA A 123 13.63 6.68 5.96
C ALA A 123 14.14 7.21 7.31
N ALA A 124 13.70 8.40 7.71
CA ALA A 124 14.02 8.96 9.01
C ALA A 124 13.26 8.24 10.13
N ASP A 125 13.94 7.95 11.24
CA ASP A 125 13.32 7.48 12.47
C ASP A 125 12.53 8.62 13.12
N LEU A 126 11.21 8.48 13.15
CA LEU A 126 10.28 9.48 13.69
C LEU A 126 9.78 9.11 15.09
N THR A 127 10.32 8.08 15.72
CA THR A 127 9.82 7.53 16.99
C THR A 127 9.74 8.59 18.10
N SER A 128 10.72 9.50 18.17
CA SER A 128 10.75 10.53 19.22
C SER A 128 9.66 11.59 19.10
N VAL A 129 9.02 11.73 17.92
CA VAL A 129 7.95 12.71 17.68
C VAL A 129 6.61 12.06 17.33
N MET A 130 6.62 10.81 16.87
CA MET A 130 5.45 10.09 16.37
C MET A 130 5.23 8.75 17.08
N GLY A 131 6.03 8.42 18.10
CA GLY A 131 5.82 7.20 18.91
C GLY A 131 4.45 7.25 19.61
N PRO A 132 3.89 6.08 20.01
CA PRO A 132 2.54 5.98 20.57
C PRO A 132 2.35 6.81 21.86
N ASP A 133 3.42 7.11 22.56
CA ASP A 133 3.40 7.89 23.81
C ASP A 133 3.60 9.40 23.62
N THR A 134 3.92 9.84 22.40
CA THR A 134 4.11 11.26 22.09
C THR A 134 2.76 11.97 21.91
N GLU A 135 2.73 13.30 22.09
CA GLU A 135 1.50 14.09 21.90
C GLU A 135 0.93 13.90 20.49
N TRP A 136 1.79 13.92 19.46
CA TRP A 136 1.36 13.76 18.08
C TRP A 136 0.93 12.32 17.79
N GLY A 137 1.72 11.33 18.23
CA GLY A 137 1.38 9.92 18.05
C GLY A 137 0.03 9.53 18.65
N LYS A 138 -0.30 10.07 19.83
CA LYS A 138 -1.60 9.83 20.51
C LYS A 138 -2.82 10.36 19.73
N THR A 139 -2.63 11.23 18.76
CA THR A 139 -3.74 11.71 17.92
C THR A 139 -4.20 10.67 16.89
N PHE A 140 -3.38 9.66 16.62
CA PHE A 140 -3.68 8.61 15.63
C PHE A 140 -4.25 7.35 16.27
N THR A 141 -4.98 6.59 15.47
CA THR A 141 -5.39 5.24 15.90
C THR A 141 -4.15 4.33 16.02
N PRO A 142 -4.03 3.51 17.08
CA PRO A 142 -2.85 2.65 17.27
C PRO A 142 -2.56 1.72 16.10
N ALA A 143 -3.60 1.16 15.47
CA ALA A 143 -3.46 0.26 14.33
C ALA A 143 -2.82 0.96 13.12
N SER A 144 -3.15 2.23 12.85
CA SER A 144 -2.58 2.99 11.74
C SER A 144 -1.09 3.30 11.95
N LEU A 145 -0.68 3.60 13.17
CA LEU A 145 0.73 3.81 13.49
C LEU A 145 1.55 2.53 13.34
N LYS A 146 0.99 1.39 13.77
CA LYS A 146 1.66 0.09 13.70
C LYS A 146 2.04 -0.30 12.26
N ALA A 147 1.26 0.12 11.27
CA ALA A 147 1.49 -0.21 9.86
C ALA A 147 2.81 0.38 9.31
N PHE A 148 3.36 1.43 9.93
CA PHE A 148 4.64 2.06 9.57
C PHE A 148 5.73 1.86 10.62
N GLN A 149 5.58 0.85 11.47
CA GLN A 149 6.62 0.44 12.41
C GLN A 149 7.52 -0.63 11.80
N TYR A 150 8.82 -0.50 12.07
CA TYR A 150 9.83 -1.49 11.77
C TYR A 150 10.80 -1.58 12.95
N ASP A 151 11.05 -2.78 13.48
CA ASP A 151 11.88 -3.03 14.66
C ASP A 151 11.51 -2.12 15.86
N GLY A 152 10.21 -1.96 16.11
CA GLY A 152 9.68 -1.17 17.24
C GLY A 152 9.80 0.35 17.06
N LYS A 153 10.24 0.85 15.92
CA LYS A 153 10.40 2.27 15.60
C LYS A 153 9.41 2.72 14.54
N ASN A 154 9.01 4.00 14.57
CA ASN A 154 8.10 4.60 13.60
C ASN A 154 8.87 5.31 12.48
N TYR A 155 8.52 5.00 11.22
CA TYR A 155 9.18 5.55 10.03
C TYR A 155 8.24 6.24 9.05
N GLY A 156 6.94 6.22 9.31
CA GLY A 156 5.95 6.85 8.44
C GLY A 156 4.77 7.42 9.20
N ILE A 157 4.05 8.31 8.54
CA ILE A 157 2.87 8.97 9.05
C ILE A 157 1.68 8.50 8.21
N PRO A 158 0.71 7.80 8.81
CA PRO A 158 -0.48 7.38 8.09
C PRO A 158 -1.31 8.60 7.67
N ILE A 159 -1.86 8.57 6.46
CA ILE A 159 -2.68 9.65 5.89
C ILE A 159 -4.14 9.29 5.71
N ASN A 160 -4.45 7.99 5.65
CA ASN A 160 -5.80 7.45 5.60
C ASN A 160 -5.88 6.14 6.39
N LEU A 161 -7.12 5.66 6.59
CA LEU A 161 -7.44 4.27 6.89
C LEU A 161 -8.13 3.71 5.65
N ASP A 162 -7.76 2.51 5.26
CA ASP A 162 -8.36 1.89 4.09
C ASP A 162 -8.61 0.41 4.27
N GLY A 163 -9.73 -0.06 3.72
CA GLY A 163 -10.15 -1.45 3.67
C GLY A 163 -10.80 -1.76 2.34
N LYS A 164 -10.76 -3.02 1.94
CA LYS A 164 -11.29 -3.49 0.67
C LYS A 164 -12.64 -4.16 0.84
N TYR A 165 -13.60 -3.76 0.03
CA TYR A 165 -14.99 -4.22 0.12
C TYR A 165 -15.60 -4.48 -1.25
N LEU A 166 -16.54 -5.40 -1.32
CA LEU A 166 -17.45 -5.51 -2.44
C LEU A 166 -18.52 -4.43 -2.32
N ALA A 167 -18.35 -3.33 -3.04
CA ALA A 167 -19.41 -2.35 -3.23
C ALA A 167 -20.45 -2.91 -4.21
N TYR A 168 -21.74 -2.77 -3.91
CA TYR A 168 -22.81 -3.35 -4.71
C TYR A 168 -23.99 -2.41 -4.93
N ASN A 169 -24.65 -2.57 -6.09
CA ASN A 169 -25.87 -1.87 -6.47
C ASN A 169 -27.08 -2.62 -5.92
N LYS A 170 -27.81 -2.04 -4.95
CA LYS A 170 -29.02 -2.63 -4.34
C LYS A 170 -30.11 -2.85 -5.35
N THR A 171 -30.27 -1.99 -6.36
CA THR A 171 -31.27 -2.15 -7.41
C THR A 171 -30.98 -3.43 -8.23
N ALA A 172 -29.72 -3.68 -8.56
CA ALA A 172 -29.33 -4.91 -9.27
C ALA A 172 -29.60 -6.16 -8.43
N PHE A 173 -29.31 -6.13 -7.13
CA PHE A 173 -29.62 -7.22 -6.19
C PHE A 173 -31.11 -7.49 -6.12
N THR A 174 -31.93 -6.44 -5.95
CA THR A 174 -33.39 -6.57 -5.92
C THR A 174 -33.94 -7.17 -7.22
N LYS A 175 -33.49 -6.69 -8.39
CA LYS A 175 -33.91 -7.24 -9.69
C LYS A 175 -33.50 -8.70 -9.89
N ALA A 176 -32.39 -9.12 -9.29
CA ALA A 176 -31.91 -10.50 -9.31
C ALA A 176 -32.58 -11.38 -8.23
N GLY A 177 -33.52 -10.86 -7.43
CA GLY A 177 -34.15 -11.57 -6.33
C GLY A 177 -33.20 -11.91 -5.17
N ILE A 178 -32.17 -11.07 -4.95
CA ILE A 178 -31.24 -11.18 -3.84
C ILE A 178 -31.72 -10.24 -2.73
N THR A 179 -32.20 -10.79 -1.63
CA THR A 179 -32.83 -10.06 -0.52
C THR A 179 -31.85 -9.62 0.57
N SER A 180 -30.69 -10.26 0.65
CA SER A 180 -29.61 -9.94 1.60
C SER A 180 -28.25 -10.15 0.96
N PRO A 181 -27.20 -9.43 1.41
CA PRO A 181 -25.83 -9.71 0.98
C PRO A 181 -25.43 -11.16 1.26
N PRO A 182 -24.66 -11.82 0.35
CA PRO A 182 -24.11 -13.14 0.57
C PRO A 182 -23.32 -13.25 1.86
N ALA A 183 -23.56 -14.26 2.67
CA ALA A 183 -22.89 -14.47 3.95
C ALA A 183 -21.65 -15.38 3.82
N THR A 184 -21.61 -16.25 2.81
CA THR A 184 -20.51 -17.17 2.53
C THR A 184 -20.00 -16.99 1.10
N PHE A 185 -18.83 -17.52 0.82
CA PHE A 185 -18.27 -17.55 -0.53
C PHE A 185 -19.18 -18.30 -1.51
N GLU A 186 -19.78 -19.38 -1.06
CA GLU A 186 -20.71 -20.20 -1.82
C GLU A 186 -22.01 -19.43 -2.14
N ASP A 187 -22.51 -18.64 -1.17
CA ASP A 187 -23.66 -17.74 -1.39
C ASP A 187 -23.32 -16.65 -2.43
N LEU A 188 -22.06 -16.13 -2.40
CA LEU A 188 -21.61 -15.16 -3.39
C LEU A 188 -21.61 -15.74 -4.81
N LEU A 189 -21.12 -16.97 -4.99
CA LEU A 189 -21.16 -17.65 -6.29
C LEU A 189 -22.62 -17.88 -6.77
N SER A 190 -23.50 -18.25 -5.85
CA SER A 190 -24.95 -18.37 -6.15
C SER A 190 -25.55 -17.03 -6.56
N ALA A 191 -25.23 -15.95 -5.83
CA ALA A 191 -25.67 -14.59 -6.16
C ALA A 191 -25.18 -14.16 -7.55
N CYS A 192 -23.95 -14.52 -7.93
CA CYS A 192 -23.40 -14.26 -9.27
C CYS A 192 -24.25 -14.92 -10.37
N GLY A 193 -24.72 -16.16 -10.15
CA GLY A 193 -25.61 -16.85 -11.08
C GLY A 193 -26.94 -16.09 -11.27
N LYS A 194 -27.55 -15.63 -10.18
CA LYS A 194 -28.79 -14.83 -10.21
C LYS A 194 -28.59 -13.49 -10.92
N LEU A 195 -27.49 -12.80 -10.66
CA LEU A 195 -27.15 -11.53 -11.30
C LEU A 195 -26.92 -11.67 -12.80
N LYS A 196 -26.23 -12.75 -13.23
CA LYS A 196 -26.09 -13.08 -14.67
C LYS A 196 -27.45 -13.32 -15.32
N SER A 197 -28.32 -14.07 -14.68
CA SER A 197 -29.68 -14.33 -15.19
C SER A 197 -30.52 -13.05 -15.27
N ALA A 198 -30.25 -12.07 -14.44
CA ALA A 198 -30.88 -10.75 -14.47
C ALA A 198 -30.22 -9.75 -15.47
N GLY A 199 -29.20 -10.19 -16.24
CA GLY A 199 -28.55 -9.42 -17.29
C GLY A 199 -27.38 -8.55 -16.83
N TYR A 200 -26.85 -8.77 -15.62
CA TYR A 200 -25.71 -8.02 -15.09
C TYR A 200 -24.39 -8.80 -15.24
N THR A 201 -23.27 -8.08 -15.40
CA THR A 201 -21.96 -8.61 -14.99
C THR A 201 -21.95 -8.64 -13.46
N PRO A 202 -21.81 -9.80 -12.80
CA PRO A 202 -21.92 -9.82 -11.33
C PRO A 202 -20.84 -8.98 -10.64
N ILE A 203 -19.57 -9.16 -11.02
CA ILE A 203 -18.43 -8.39 -10.48
C ILE A 203 -17.64 -7.79 -11.63
N ALA A 204 -17.46 -6.48 -11.64
CA ALA A 204 -16.53 -5.82 -12.55
C ALA A 204 -15.11 -6.02 -12.04
N LEU A 205 -14.27 -6.72 -12.80
CA LEU A 205 -12.85 -6.92 -12.52
C LEU A 205 -12.00 -6.29 -13.62
N GLY A 206 -11.20 -5.29 -13.25
CA GLY A 206 -10.17 -4.69 -14.10
C GLY A 206 -8.82 -5.00 -13.50
N ASN A 207 -7.99 -5.78 -14.22
CA ASN A 207 -6.73 -6.31 -13.70
C ASN A 207 -5.51 -5.94 -14.55
N GLN A 208 -5.59 -4.89 -15.35
CA GLN A 208 -4.51 -4.46 -16.26
C GLN A 208 -3.15 -4.33 -15.55
N PHE A 209 -3.16 -3.93 -14.29
CA PHE A 209 -1.95 -3.74 -13.47
C PHE A 209 -1.73 -4.83 -12.41
N GLY A 210 -2.52 -5.88 -12.41
CA GLY A 210 -2.39 -7.06 -11.56
C GLY A 210 -2.87 -6.88 -10.11
N TRP A 211 -2.70 -5.69 -9.51
CA TRP A 211 -3.02 -5.45 -8.11
C TRP A 211 -4.49 -5.70 -7.73
N PRO A 212 -5.52 -5.43 -8.61
CA PRO A 212 -6.90 -5.70 -8.20
C PRO A 212 -7.17 -7.17 -7.90
N ALA A 213 -6.63 -8.08 -8.72
CA ALA A 213 -6.73 -9.52 -8.47
C ALA A 213 -5.97 -9.95 -7.21
N ILE A 214 -4.79 -9.37 -6.99
CA ILE A 214 -3.95 -9.67 -5.81
C ILE A 214 -4.66 -9.28 -4.51
N HIS A 215 -5.48 -8.25 -4.50
CA HIS A 215 -6.24 -7.86 -3.31
C HIS A 215 -7.33 -8.88 -2.93
N TYR A 216 -7.95 -9.57 -3.91
CA TYR A 216 -8.80 -10.73 -3.61
C TYR A 216 -7.99 -11.86 -2.98
N ILE A 217 -6.81 -12.15 -3.53
CA ILE A 217 -5.93 -13.21 -3.04
C ILE A 217 -5.40 -12.86 -1.65
N THR A 218 -5.12 -11.57 -1.35
CA THR A 218 -4.77 -11.12 -0.01
C THR A 218 -5.84 -11.52 1.01
N GLN A 219 -7.12 -11.24 0.69
CA GLN A 219 -8.23 -11.58 1.58
C GLN A 219 -8.41 -13.09 1.72
N LEU A 220 -8.35 -13.82 0.62
CA LEU A 220 -8.51 -15.28 0.61
C LEU A 220 -7.35 -15.98 1.32
N ASN A 221 -6.11 -15.49 1.18
CA ASN A 221 -5.00 -15.99 1.97
C ASN A 221 -5.22 -15.81 3.48
N ALA A 222 -5.81 -14.69 3.92
CA ALA A 222 -6.12 -14.48 5.33
C ALA A 222 -7.20 -15.47 5.84
N TYR A 223 -8.10 -15.91 4.96
CA TYR A 223 -9.14 -16.88 5.27
C TYR A 223 -8.65 -18.33 5.23
N ASP A 224 -7.72 -18.66 4.34
CA ASP A 224 -7.33 -20.05 4.07
C ASP A 224 -5.98 -20.45 4.68
N VAL A 225 -5.16 -19.49 5.12
CA VAL A 225 -3.84 -19.73 5.71
C VAL A 225 -3.83 -19.25 7.16
N PRO A 226 -3.31 -20.03 8.12
CA PRO A 226 -3.17 -19.58 9.50
C PRO A 226 -2.36 -18.28 9.65
N ALA A 227 -2.80 -17.37 10.50
CA ALA A 227 -2.19 -16.05 10.66
C ALA A 227 -0.70 -16.10 11.01
N GLU A 228 -0.28 -17.05 11.85
CA GLU A 228 1.14 -17.25 12.19
C GLU A 228 1.97 -17.67 10.97
N GLN A 229 1.39 -18.51 10.10
CA GLN A 229 2.04 -18.94 8.87
C GLN A 229 2.15 -17.78 7.88
N LEU A 230 1.10 -16.94 7.74
CA LEU A 230 1.17 -15.72 6.93
C LEU A 230 2.29 -14.78 7.41
N ALA A 231 2.35 -14.52 8.72
CA ALA A 231 3.38 -13.66 9.30
C ALA A 231 4.79 -14.18 9.01
N LYS A 232 5.00 -15.51 9.10
CA LYS A 232 6.27 -16.15 8.79
C LYS A 232 6.60 -16.07 7.29
N ASP A 233 5.62 -16.30 6.42
CA ASP A 233 5.85 -16.34 4.96
C ASP A 233 6.03 -14.94 4.37
N TYR A 234 5.46 -13.91 4.97
CA TYR A 234 5.62 -12.52 4.51
C TYR A 234 6.93 -11.87 4.98
N ASP A 235 7.64 -12.49 5.93
CA ASP A 235 9.00 -12.09 6.27
C ASP A 235 9.99 -12.65 5.22
N PRO A 236 10.74 -11.79 4.52
CA PRO A 236 11.70 -12.23 3.50
C PRO A 236 12.75 -13.22 4.00
N ALA A 237 13.12 -13.14 5.29
CA ALA A 237 14.13 -14.03 5.88
C ALA A 237 13.62 -15.44 6.14
N SER A 238 12.33 -15.65 6.31
CA SER A 238 11.73 -16.94 6.69
C SER A 238 10.74 -17.51 5.68
N GLY A 239 10.19 -16.69 4.77
CA GLY A 239 9.13 -17.06 3.86
C GLY A 239 9.42 -18.31 3.00
N ALA A 240 8.43 -19.21 2.92
CA ALA A 240 8.48 -20.41 2.11
C ALA A 240 7.22 -20.66 1.28
N PHE A 241 6.06 -20.16 1.72
CA PHE A 241 4.76 -20.25 1.02
C PHE A 241 4.34 -21.68 0.67
N THR A 242 4.56 -22.61 1.61
CA THR A 242 4.29 -24.04 1.39
C THR A 242 2.94 -24.51 1.94
N ASP A 243 2.22 -23.65 2.68
CA ASP A 243 0.92 -24.00 3.22
C ASP A 243 -0.09 -24.27 2.08
N PRO A 244 -0.88 -25.36 2.15
CA PRO A 244 -1.86 -25.69 1.10
C PRO A 244 -2.97 -24.64 0.96
N GLY A 245 -3.23 -23.83 1.99
CA GLY A 245 -4.20 -22.74 1.98
C GLY A 245 -3.95 -21.72 0.86
N TYR A 246 -2.70 -21.48 0.48
CA TYR A 246 -2.37 -20.62 -0.66
C TYR A 246 -2.93 -21.15 -2.00
N ILE A 247 -2.88 -22.47 -2.19
CA ILE A 247 -3.46 -23.10 -3.39
C ILE A 247 -4.97 -22.99 -3.34
N THR A 248 -5.58 -23.22 -2.16
CA THR A 248 -7.02 -23.07 -1.93
C THR A 248 -7.48 -21.65 -2.25
N ALA A 249 -6.81 -20.63 -1.75
CA ALA A 249 -7.10 -19.22 -2.03
C ALA A 249 -7.05 -18.89 -3.53
N LEU A 250 -6.05 -19.38 -4.25
CA LEU A 250 -5.95 -19.22 -5.70
C LEU A 250 -7.04 -19.94 -6.46
N GLN A 251 -7.46 -21.15 -6.02
CA GLN A 251 -8.57 -21.90 -6.59
C GLN A 251 -9.90 -21.18 -6.39
N GLN A 252 -10.14 -20.64 -5.18
CA GLN A 252 -11.33 -19.84 -4.88
C GLN A 252 -11.36 -18.58 -5.75
N PHE A 253 -10.24 -17.85 -5.85
CA PHE A 253 -10.17 -16.67 -6.71
C PHE A 253 -10.43 -17.03 -8.19
N LYS A 254 -9.84 -18.12 -8.70
CA LYS A 254 -10.10 -18.56 -10.07
C LYS A 254 -11.58 -18.88 -10.28
N THR A 255 -12.20 -19.61 -9.36
CA THR A 255 -13.64 -19.93 -9.41
C THR A 255 -14.48 -18.66 -9.41
N LEU A 256 -14.15 -17.68 -8.56
CA LEU A 256 -14.82 -16.39 -8.50
C LEU A 256 -14.68 -15.62 -9.82
N ALA A 257 -13.47 -15.56 -10.37
CA ALA A 257 -13.21 -14.86 -11.63
C ALA A 257 -13.97 -15.51 -12.80
N ASP A 258 -13.92 -16.83 -12.94
CA ASP A 258 -14.61 -17.59 -14.01
C ASP A 258 -16.14 -17.46 -13.88
N THR A 259 -16.65 -17.47 -12.64
CA THR A 259 -18.10 -17.48 -12.38
C THR A 259 -18.70 -16.09 -12.34
N CYS A 260 -17.99 -15.08 -11.82
CA CYS A 260 -18.58 -13.79 -11.46
C CYS A 260 -18.07 -12.63 -12.31
N SER A 261 -16.86 -12.72 -12.87
CA SER A 261 -16.24 -11.55 -13.50
C SER A 261 -16.57 -11.40 -14.99
N ASN A 262 -16.25 -10.23 -15.51
CA ASN A 262 -16.24 -9.98 -16.96
C ASN A 262 -15.08 -10.73 -17.62
N PRO A 263 -15.23 -11.15 -18.88
CA PRO A 263 -14.12 -11.68 -19.67
C PRO A 263 -13.02 -10.63 -19.86
N SER A 264 -11.80 -11.09 -20.12
CA SER A 264 -10.65 -10.21 -20.44
C SER A 264 -10.30 -9.20 -19.35
N ALA A 265 -10.37 -9.61 -18.07
CA ALA A 265 -10.06 -8.74 -16.93
C ALA A 265 -8.67 -8.12 -17.01
N ASN A 266 -7.65 -8.85 -17.50
CA ASN A 266 -6.28 -8.35 -17.67
C ASN A 266 -6.14 -7.22 -18.71
N GLY A 267 -7.09 -7.07 -19.62
CA GLY A 267 -7.12 -5.98 -20.61
C GLY A 267 -7.89 -4.73 -20.15
N LEU A 268 -8.50 -4.76 -18.96
CA LEU A 268 -9.35 -3.70 -18.44
C LEU A 268 -8.67 -3.04 -17.23
N SER A 269 -8.62 -1.70 -17.20
CA SER A 269 -8.14 -0.98 -16.01
C SER A 269 -9.18 -1.05 -14.88
N HIS A 270 -8.72 -0.80 -13.66
CA HIS A 270 -9.58 -0.74 -12.48
C HIS A 270 -10.67 0.33 -12.64
N GLU A 271 -10.33 1.50 -13.14
CA GLU A 271 -11.24 2.63 -13.36
C GLU A 271 -12.26 2.31 -14.48
N ALA A 272 -11.84 1.60 -15.53
CA ALA A 272 -12.76 1.15 -16.56
C ALA A 272 -13.76 0.08 -16.04
N ALA A 273 -13.32 -0.80 -15.14
CA ALA A 273 -14.21 -1.70 -14.42
C ALA A 273 -15.18 -0.92 -13.51
N GLN A 274 -14.70 0.12 -12.82
CA GLN A 274 -15.52 1.00 -11.99
C GLN A 274 -16.61 1.72 -12.81
N ALA A 275 -16.29 2.14 -14.03
CA ALA A 275 -17.28 2.72 -14.94
C ALA A 275 -18.41 1.74 -15.29
N ASN A 276 -18.17 0.41 -15.30
CA ASN A 276 -19.23 -0.58 -15.49
C ASN A 276 -20.18 -0.67 -14.28
N LEU A 277 -19.66 -0.52 -13.05
CA LEU A 277 -20.50 -0.41 -11.85
C LEU A 277 -21.31 0.90 -11.88
N LEU A 278 -20.66 2.03 -12.17
CA LEU A 278 -21.31 3.35 -12.22
C LEU A 278 -22.42 3.41 -13.27
N SER A 279 -22.22 2.79 -14.43
CA SER A 279 -23.24 2.73 -15.50
C SER A 279 -24.32 1.67 -15.29
N GLY A 280 -24.28 0.91 -14.20
CA GLY A 280 -25.24 -0.16 -13.89
C GLY A 280 -25.09 -1.42 -14.77
N LYS A 281 -24.02 -1.56 -15.54
CA LYS A 281 -23.69 -2.78 -16.30
C LYS A 281 -23.19 -3.90 -15.39
N ALA A 282 -22.47 -3.56 -14.34
CA ALA A 282 -22.03 -4.48 -13.32
C ALA A 282 -22.81 -4.24 -12.01
N ALA A 283 -23.00 -5.31 -11.25
CA ALA A 283 -23.70 -5.27 -9.99
C ALA A 283 -22.78 -4.99 -8.80
N MET A 284 -21.52 -5.40 -8.88
CA MET A 284 -20.51 -5.27 -7.81
C MET A 284 -19.14 -4.89 -8.38
N GLN A 285 -18.32 -4.33 -7.50
CA GLN A 285 -16.86 -4.21 -7.71
C GLN A 285 -16.15 -4.30 -6.36
N TYR A 286 -15.00 -4.95 -6.30
CA TYR A 286 -14.15 -5.01 -5.12
C TYR A 286 -13.22 -3.81 -5.12
N ILE A 287 -13.57 -2.79 -4.34
CA ILE A 287 -12.92 -1.48 -4.31
C ILE A 287 -12.42 -1.12 -2.91
N GLU A 288 -11.50 -0.19 -2.86
CA GLU A 288 -11.00 0.39 -1.63
C GLU A 288 -12.00 1.38 -1.05
N SER A 289 -12.08 1.48 0.27
CA SER A 289 -12.99 2.43 0.95
C SER A 289 -12.68 3.89 0.58
N LEU A 290 -11.43 4.19 0.25
CA LEU A 290 -11.02 5.52 -0.25
C LEU A 290 -11.65 5.88 -1.60
N GLU A 291 -12.17 4.88 -2.33
CA GLU A 291 -12.86 5.07 -3.61
C GLU A 291 -14.39 5.25 -3.45
N PHE A 292 -14.94 5.01 -2.27
CA PHE A 292 -16.40 5.01 -2.07
C PHE A 292 -17.08 6.33 -2.46
N GLN A 293 -16.37 7.44 -2.41
CA GLN A 293 -16.93 8.73 -2.83
C GLN A 293 -17.41 8.74 -4.28
N VAL A 294 -16.79 7.94 -5.18
CA VAL A 294 -17.23 7.88 -6.59
C VAL A 294 -18.63 7.31 -6.75
N LEU A 295 -19.11 6.54 -5.75
CA LEU A 295 -20.46 5.96 -5.73
C LEU A 295 -21.52 6.92 -5.16
N THR A 296 -21.13 8.11 -4.73
CA THR A 296 -22.02 9.14 -4.19
C THR A 296 -22.36 10.19 -5.26
N ALA A 297 -23.42 10.96 -5.03
CA ALA A 297 -23.77 12.09 -5.89
C ALA A 297 -22.64 13.12 -5.99
N LYS A 298 -21.89 13.34 -4.90
CA LYS A 298 -20.72 14.23 -4.87
C LYS A 298 -19.58 13.71 -5.77
N GLY A 299 -19.40 12.40 -5.85
CA GLY A 299 -18.43 11.77 -6.72
C GLY A 299 -18.87 11.60 -8.18
N GLY A 300 -20.09 12.05 -8.51
CA GLY A 300 -20.62 12.03 -9.88
C GLY A 300 -21.35 10.73 -10.25
N ALA A 301 -21.68 9.87 -9.30
CA ALA A 301 -22.49 8.68 -9.58
C ALA A 301 -23.88 9.08 -10.09
N PRO A 302 -24.47 8.32 -11.04
CA PRO A 302 -25.87 8.48 -11.42
C PRO A 302 -26.77 8.37 -10.18
N LYS A 303 -27.83 9.20 -10.13
CA LYS A 303 -28.71 9.29 -8.96
C LYS A 303 -29.23 7.93 -8.48
N GLU A 304 -29.63 7.06 -9.42
CA GLU A 304 -30.14 5.73 -9.09
C GLU A 304 -29.10 4.91 -8.30
N LEU A 305 -27.84 4.94 -8.67
CA LEU A 305 -26.76 4.26 -7.95
C LEU A 305 -26.41 5.00 -6.66
N ALA A 306 -26.27 6.33 -6.70
CA ALA A 306 -25.90 7.13 -5.55
C ALA A 306 -26.83 6.93 -4.35
N ASP A 307 -28.13 6.73 -4.61
CA ASP A 307 -29.13 6.49 -3.60
C ASP A 307 -29.25 5.00 -3.19
N ASN A 308 -28.72 4.07 -4.01
CA ASN A 308 -29.01 2.64 -3.89
C ASN A 308 -27.76 1.76 -3.96
N TRP A 309 -26.67 2.14 -3.29
CA TRP A 309 -25.51 1.27 -3.13
C TRP A 309 -25.25 0.93 -1.66
N SER A 310 -24.47 -0.10 -1.46
CA SER A 310 -23.94 -0.49 -0.15
C SER A 310 -22.67 -1.29 -0.37
N PHE A 311 -22.09 -1.82 0.70
CA PHE A 311 -20.88 -2.61 0.66
C PHE A 311 -20.99 -3.84 1.57
N MET A 312 -20.11 -4.81 1.35
CA MET A 312 -19.93 -5.98 2.21
C MET A 312 -18.47 -6.41 2.14
N ARG A 313 -17.97 -7.12 3.16
CA ARG A 313 -16.68 -7.81 3.07
C ARG A 313 -16.76 -8.88 1.99
N LEU A 314 -15.62 -9.23 1.37
CA LEU A 314 -15.56 -10.46 0.58
C LEU A 314 -15.85 -11.63 1.53
N PRO A 315 -16.92 -12.42 1.31
CA PRO A 315 -17.27 -13.46 2.26
C PRO A 315 -16.28 -14.61 2.22
N ALA A 316 -15.99 -15.19 3.40
CA ALA A 316 -15.19 -16.39 3.54
C ALA A 316 -16.01 -17.64 3.17
N SER A 317 -15.35 -18.73 2.75
CA SER A 317 -15.97 -20.04 2.71
C SER A 317 -16.39 -20.49 4.13
N ALA A 318 -17.48 -21.23 4.23
CA ALA A 318 -17.96 -21.74 5.51
C ALA A 318 -16.94 -22.68 6.21
N SER A 319 -16.01 -23.25 5.45
CA SER A 319 -14.96 -24.15 5.93
C SER A 319 -13.57 -23.49 6.04
N ALA A 320 -13.47 -22.18 5.89
CA ALA A 320 -12.19 -21.46 5.92
C ALA A 320 -11.46 -21.66 7.26
N PRO A 321 -10.21 -22.16 7.25
CA PRO A 321 -9.49 -22.50 8.49
C PRO A 321 -8.75 -21.31 9.13
N GLY A 322 -8.59 -20.20 8.41
CA GLY A 322 -7.85 -19.04 8.85
C GLY A 322 -8.72 -18.00 9.55
N ASP A 323 -8.32 -16.75 9.47
CA ASP A 323 -8.98 -15.64 10.16
C ASP A 323 -10.10 -15.02 9.31
N THR A 324 -11.32 -15.52 9.46
CA THR A 324 -12.49 -15.03 8.72
C THR A 324 -12.95 -13.63 9.11
N LYS A 325 -12.40 -13.03 10.17
CA LYS A 325 -12.65 -11.65 10.59
C LYS A 325 -11.56 -10.69 10.11
N ALA A 326 -10.48 -11.18 9.51
CA ALA A 326 -9.47 -10.32 8.91
C ALA A 326 -10.08 -9.48 7.77
N LEU A 327 -9.59 -8.27 7.61
CA LEU A 327 -10.00 -7.37 6.54
C LEU A 327 -8.77 -6.98 5.72
N THR A 328 -8.82 -7.19 4.42
CA THR A 328 -7.77 -6.67 3.53
C THR A 328 -7.80 -5.15 3.55
N GLY A 329 -6.66 -4.56 3.88
CA GLY A 329 -6.53 -3.12 3.98
C GLY A 329 -5.20 -2.70 4.61
N ALA A 330 -4.85 -1.46 4.39
CA ALA A 330 -3.71 -0.83 5.05
C ALA A 330 -3.81 0.69 4.94
N PRO A 331 -3.28 1.46 5.88
CA PRO A 331 -3.12 2.88 5.67
C PRO A 331 -2.08 3.14 4.58
N ASP A 332 -2.34 4.15 3.76
CA ASP A 332 -1.29 4.84 3.01
C ASP A 332 -0.55 5.83 3.93
N GLY A 333 0.68 6.19 3.60
CA GLY A 333 1.45 7.11 4.44
C GLY A 333 2.46 7.96 3.70
N PHE A 334 3.04 8.89 4.45
CA PHE A 334 4.22 9.62 4.05
C PHE A 334 5.42 9.20 4.88
N MET A 335 6.58 9.10 4.23
CA MET A 335 7.88 8.92 4.86
C MET A 335 8.73 10.17 4.69
N VAL A 336 9.62 10.41 5.64
CA VAL A 336 10.59 11.50 5.58
C VAL A 336 11.95 10.93 5.18
N ASN A 337 12.60 11.56 4.21
CA ASN A 337 13.93 11.16 3.76
C ASN A 337 14.97 11.37 4.87
N ALA A 338 15.64 10.31 5.30
CA ALA A 338 16.68 10.36 6.32
C ALA A 338 17.87 11.26 5.93
N LYS A 339 18.08 11.50 4.63
CA LYS A 339 19.15 12.36 4.10
C LYS A 339 18.69 13.79 3.80
N SER A 340 17.43 14.14 4.12
CA SER A 340 16.90 15.49 3.94
C SER A 340 17.62 16.50 4.85
N LYS A 341 17.92 17.65 4.30
CA LYS A 341 18.38 18.82 5.08
C LYS A 341 17.21 19.58 5.71
N GLN A 342 15.98 19.23 5.34
CA GLN A 342 14.72 19.86 5.78
C GLN A 342 13.89 18.94 6.69
N THR A 343 14.50 17.96 7.35
CA THR A 343 13.77 16.93 8.14
C THR A 343 12.85 17.54 9.18
N ALA A 344 13.30 18.57 9.90
CA ALA A 344 12.47 19.28 10.90
C ALA A 344 11.27 19.98 10.24
N LEU A 345 11.46 20.64 9.10
CA LEU A 345 10.39 21.30 8.34
C LEU A 345 9.41 20.27 7.76
N ALA A 346 9.93 19.12 7.30
CA ALA A 346 9.10 18.02 6.82
C ALA A 346 8.17 17.48 7.93
N VAL A 347 8.71 17.27 9.12
CA VAL A 347 7.92 16.85 10.29
C VAL A 347 6.88 17.91 10.67
N ASP A 348 7.24 19.18 10.66
CA ASP A 348 6.31 20.27 10.98
C ASP A 348 5.18 20.37 9.95
N PHE A 349 5.49 20.25 8.66
CA PHE A 349 4.47 20.16 7.60
C PHE A 349 3.53 18.96 7.81
N LEU A 350 4.07 17.79 8.16
CA LEU A 350 3.26 16.58 8.36
C LEU A 350 2.39 16.68 9.62
N LYS A 351 2.83 17.39 10.67
CA LYS A 351 1.97 17.75 11.81
C LYS A 351 0.83 18.68 11.37
N PHE A 352 1.10 19.65 10.52
CA PHE A 352 0.07 20.51 9.96
C PHE A 352 -0.89 19.73 9.07
N PHE A 353 -0.37 18.86 8.19
CA PHE A 353 -1.17 18.00 7.31
C PHE A 353 -2.14 17.10 8.10
N SER A 354 -1.70 16.56 9.23
CA SER A 354 -2.46 15.63 10.07
C SER A 354 -3.12 16.28 11.31
N ASN A 355 -3.20 17.60 11.37
CA ASN A 355 -3.97 18.25 12.44
C ASN A 355 -5.47 17.96 12.30
N GLN A 356 -6.25 18.15 13.38
CA GLN A 356 -7.66 17.83 13.42
C GLN A 356 -8.47 18.49 12.28
N GLN A 357 -8.14 19.73 11.93
CA GLN A 357 -8.82 20.47 10.87
C GLN A 357 -8.60 19.83 9.49
N ASN A 358 -7.35 19.54 9.13
CA ASN A 358 -7.00 18.90 7.85
C ASN A 358 -7.45 17.43 7.83
N ALA A 359 -7.38 16.74 8.98
CA ALA A 359 -7.91 15.39 9.14
C ALA A 359 -9.42 15.32 8.90
N SER A 360 -10.19 16.28 9.41
CA SER A 360 -11.63 16.39 9.11
C SER A 360 -11.89 16.84 7.67
N LYS A 361 -10.98 17.66 7.10
CA LYS A 361 -11.09 18.11 5.72
C LYS A 361 -10.87 17.00 4.71
N ILE A 362 -9.95 16.06 4.96
CA ILE A 362 -9.72 14.89 4.07
C ILE A 362 -10.97 14.01 4.02
N VAL A 363 -11.66 13.82 5.15
CA VAL A 363 -12.92 13.09 5.21
C VAL A 363 -13.99 13.78 4.37
N LYS A 364 -14.16 15.09 4.58
CA LYS A 364 -15.18 15.88 3.91
C LYS A 364 -14.93 16.01 2.40
N ASP A 365 -13.69 16.29 2.00
CA ASP A 365 -13.37 16.63 0.61
C ASP A 365 -13.17 15.39 -0.26
N LEU A 366 -12.44 14.38 0.27
CA LEU A 366 -12.07 13.18 -0.46
C LEU A 366 -12.94 11.96 -0.14
N GLY A 367 -13.71 11.97 0.95
CA GLY A 367 -14.44 10.79 1.42
C GLY A 367 -13.49 9.71 1.93
N TRP A 368 -12.31 10.08 2.43
CA TRP A 368 -11.34 9.15 3.00
C TRP A 368 -11.50 9.06 4.51
N LEU A 369 -11.36 7.86 5.05
CA LEU A 369 -11.24 7.70 6.49
C LEU A 369 -9.88 8.22 6.95
N SER A 370 -9.89 9.20 7.83
CA SER A 370 -8.67 9.74 8.41
C SER A 370 -8.20 8.84 9.57
N PRO A 371 -6.88 8.63 9.72
CA PRO A 371 -6.32 7.88 10.83
C PRO A 371 -6.29 8.69 12.14
N VAL A 372 -6.60 9.99 12.10
CA VAL A 372 -6.65 10.86 13.27
C VAL A 372 -7.95 10.65 14.03
N THR A 373 -7.84 10.30 15.29
CA THR A 373 -8.99 9.99 16.17
C THR A 373 -9.96 11.16 16.24
N GLY A 374 -11.26 10.88 16.12
CA GLY A 374 -12.31 11.89 16.21
C GLY A 374 -12.48 12.80 14.98
N SER A 375 -11.77 12.54 13.89
CA SER A 375 -11.88 13.33 12.64
C SER A 375 -13.04 12.92 11.73
N VAL A 376 -13.60 11.71 11.93
CA VAL A 376 -14.75 11.18 11.17
C VAL A 376 -16.02 11.33 11.99
N SER A 377 -17.05 11.95 11.43
CA SER A 377 -18.36 12.12 12.06
C SER A 377 -19.49 12.09 11.02
N ASN A 378 -20.74 12.01 11.48
CA ASN A 378 -21.91 12.10 10.60
C ASN A 378 -22.05 13.47 9.90
N GLU A 379 -21.32 14.50 10.36
CA GLU A 379 -21.39 15.85 9.79
C GLU A 379 -20.47 16.01 8.57
N ASN A 380 -19.38 15.21 8.48
CA ASN A 380 -18.37 15.33 7.44
C ASN A 380 -18.21 14.08 6.57
N ALA A 381 -18.86 12.96 6.92
CA ALA A 381 -18.81 11.70 6.20
C ALA A 381 -20.21 11.26 5.73
N PHE A 382 -20.30 10.65 4.56
CA PHE A 382 -21.54 10.00 4.12
C PHE A 382 -21.77 8.68 4.91
N PRO A 383 -23.03 8.19 5.02
CA PRO A 383 -23.37 7.09 5.92
C PRO A 383 -22.52 5.83 5.72
N GLN A 384 -22.28 5.41 4.47
CA GLN A 384 -21.49 4.22 4.19
C GLN A 384 -20.03 4.36 4.67
N LEU A 385 -19.45 5.56 4.65
CA LEU A 385 -18.10 5.78 5.16
C LEU A 385 -18.05 5.65 6.68
N VAL A 386 -19.07 6.14 7.40
CA VAL A 386 -19.20 5.95 8.85
C VAL A 386 -19.37 4.47 9.20
N ASP A 387 -20.18 3.75 8.42
CA ASP A 387 -20.40 2.32 8.63
C ASP A 387 -19.13 1.51 8.31
N THR A 388 -18.34 1.95 7.33
CA THR A 388 -17.01 1.35 7.04
C THR A 388 -16.07 1.48 8.22
N LEU A 389 -16.02 2.65 8.87
CA LEU A 389 -15.17 2.83 10.06
C LEU A 389 -15.59 1.90 11.20
N LYS A 390 -16.90 1.70 11.41
CA LYS A 390 -17.42 0.74 12.41
C LYS A 390 -17.05 -0.69 12.06
N ASP A 391 -17.18 -1.07 10.79
CA ASP A 391 -16.84 -2.41 10.31
C ASP A 391 -15.33 -2.68 10.44
N MET A 392 -14.47 -1.74 10.09
CA MET A 392 -13.02 -1.83 10.31
C MET A 392 -12.67 -2.06 11.78
N GLY A 393 -13.41 -1.43 12.69
CA GLY A 393 -13.24 -1.62 14.13
C GLY A 393 -13.60 -3.02 14.63
N GLN A 394 -14.30 -3.84 13.84
CA GLN A 394 -14.65 -5.23 14.13
C GLN A 394 -13.67 -6.23 13.52
N ALA A 395 -12.74 -5.77 12.68
CA ALA A 395 -11.73 -6.64 12.11
C ALA A 395 -10.76 -7.11 13.20
N SER A 396 -10.43 -8.39 13.20
CA SER A 396 -9.42 -8.98 14.09
C SER A 396 -8.04 -8.43 13.81
N GLN A 397 -7.74 -8.22 12.49
CA GLN A 397 -6.51 -7.65 11.98
C GLN A 397 -6.70 -7.12 10.55
N PHE A 398 -5.77 -6.29 10.12
CA PHE A 398 -5.66 -5.93 8.71
C PHE A 398 -4.70 -6.89 7.99
N ALA A 399 -5.19 -7.51 6.93
CA ALA A 399 -4.36 -8.21 5.96
C ALA A 399 -3.82 -7.17 4.96
N ILE A 400 -2.57 -6.78 5.14
CA ILE A 400 -1.91 -5.78 4.28
C ILE A 400 -1.79 -6.33 2.85
N TRP A 401 -1.95 -5.46 1.86
CA TRP A 401 -1.85 -5.77 0.43
C TRP A 401 -0.68 -6.69 0.11
N LEU A 402 -0.94 -7.86 -0.47
CA LEU A 402 0.05 -8.91 -0.74
C LEU A 402 1.23 -8.41 -1.59
N ASP A 403 0.96 -7.50 -2.52
CA ASP A 403 1.96 -6.89 -3.39
C ASP A 403 2.83 -5.82 -2.70
N THR A 404 2.46 -5.38 -1.50
CA THR A 404 3.24 -4.42 -0.72
C THR A 404 3.80 -5.00 0.57
N VAL A 405 3.15 -6.02 1.15
CA VAL A 405 3.62 -6.64 2.40
C VAL A 405 4.73 -7.66 2.15
N THR A 406 4.80 -8.27 0.96
CA THR A 406 5.81 -9.26 0.62
C THR A 406 7.02 -8.64 -0.09
N HIS A 407 8.13 -9.36 -0.06
CA HIS A 407 9.33 -8.97 -0.82
C HIS A 407 8.99 -8.79 -2.31
N ALA A 408 9.62 -7.82 -2.98
CA ALA A 408 9.32 -7.46 -4.37
C ALA A 408 9.37 -8.62 -5.37
N GLU A 409 10.28 -9.59 -5.18
CA GLU A 409 10.35 -10.80 -6.01
C GLU A 409 9.10 -11.69 -5.83
N VAL A 410 8.62 -11.84 -4.59
CA VAL A 410 7.42 -12.61 -4.26
C VAL A 410 6.17 -11.91 -4.82
N ALA A 411 6.06 -10.61 -4.60
CA ALA A 411 4.99 -9.79 -5.17
C ALA A 411 4.92 -9.92 -6.69
N SER A 412 6.07 -9.80 -7.38
CA SER A 412 6.15 -9.94 -8.84
C SER A 412 5.74 -11.34 -9.33
N ALA A 413 6.13 -12.40 -8.59
CA ALA A 413 5.75 -13.77 -8.92
C ALA A 413 4.23 -13.98 -8.79
N TYR A 414 3.59 -13.44 -7.75
CA TYR A 414 2.14 -13.45 -7.61
C TYR A 414 1.46 -12.68 -8.73
N LEU A 415 1.86 -11.43 -9.00
CA LEU A 415 1.27 -10.58 -10.04
C LEU A 415 1.29 -11.29 -11.40
N SER A 416 2.46 -11.73 -11.86
CA SER A 416 2.61 -12.42 -13.16
C SER A 416 1.96 -13.81 -13.18
N GLY A 417 1.98 -14.50 -12.04
CA GLY A 417 1.37 -15.81 -11.90
C GLY A 417 -0.15 -15.75 -12.02
N VAL A 418 -0.78 -14.80 -11.34
CA VAL A 418 -2.23 -14.59 -11.34
C VAL A 418 -2.71 -14.05 -12.68
N GLU A 419 -1.95 -13.16 -13.33
CA GLU A 419 -2.23 -12.74 -14.70
C GLU A 419 -2.30 -13.94 -15.64
N GLY A 420 -1.28 -14.83 -15.61
CA GLY A 420 -1.28 -16.06 -16.40
C GLY A 420 -2.41 -17.01 -16.01
N MET A 421 -2.83 -17.06 -14.74
CA MET A 421 -3.96 -17.87 -14.30
C MET A 421 -5.30 -17.35 -14.84
N LEU A 422 -5.50 -16.04 -14.88
CA LEU A 422 -6.70 -15.43 -15.48
C LEU A 422 -6.76 -15.61 -17.00
N ASN A 423 -5.61 -15.69 -17.66
CA ASN A 423 -5.50 -16.00 -19.11
C ASN A 423 -5.69 -17.52 -19.41
N GLY A 424 -5.67 -18.38 -18.37
CA GLY A 424 -5.72 -19.84 -18.54
C GLY A 424 -4.37 -20.50 -18.81
N ASP A 425 -3.27 -19.77 -18.74
CA ASP A 425 -1.90 -20.25 -19.04
C ASP A 425 -1.25 -20.94 -17.84
N ARG A 426 -1.75 -20.72 -16.62
CA ARG A 426 -1.19 -21.26 -15.38
C ARG A 426 -2.27 -21.85 -14.46
N SER A 427 -1.94 -22.95 -13.82
CA SER A 427 -2.74 -23.48 -12.71
C SER A 427 -2.36 -22.78 -11.40
N PRO A 428 -3.21 -22.83 -10.36
CA PRO A 428 -2.88 -22.39 -9.01
C PRO A 428 -1.56 -22.98 -8.47
N GLN A 429 -1.31 -24.26 -8.75
CA GLN A 429 -0.07 -24.95 -8.36
C GLN A 429 1.16 -24.35 -9.04
N GLN A 430 1.08 -24.01 -10.33
CA GLN A 430 2.17 -23.38 -11.07
C GLN A 430 2.43 -21.96 -10.59
N VAL A 431 1.39 -21.21 -10.20
CA VAL A 431 1.55 -19.90 -9.55
C VAL A 431 2.35 -20.04 -8.27
N MET A 432 1.94 -20.97 -7.38
CA MET A 432 2.64 -21.18 -6.10
C MET A 432 4.06 -21.70 -6.26
N GLN A 433 4.35 -22.53 -7.26
CA GLN A 433 5.73 -22.91 -7.58
C GLN A 433 6.61 -21.69 -7.89
N GLY A 434 6.10 -20.75 -8.70
CA GLY A 434 6.78 -19.48 -8.98
C GLY A 434 7.00 -18.62 -7.73
N VAL A 435 6.00 -18.53 -6.87
CA VAL A 435 6.06 -17.80 -5.60
C VAL A 435 7.10 -18.41 -4.66
N GLN A 436 7.14 -19.74 -4.51
CA GLN A 436 8.11 -20.44 -3.67
C GLN A 436 9.55 -20.24 -4.17
N GLN A 437 9.76 -20.27 -5.48
CA GLN A 437 11.07 -19.97 -6.08
C GLN A 437 11.50 -18.52 -5.81
N ALA A 438 10.57 -17.57 -5.92
CA ALA A 438 10.83 -16.17 -5.61
C ALA A 438 11.12 -15.95 -4.11
N ALA A 439 10.39 -16.63 -3.22
CA ALA A 439 10.64 -16.59 -1.78
C ALA A 439 12.04 -17.15 -1.44
N ALA A 440 12.45 -18.26 -2.05
CA ALA A 440 13.78 -18.81 -1.87
C ALA A 440 14.90 -17.86 -2.33
N LYS A 441 14.65 -17.08 -3.39
CA LYS A 441 15.55 -16.01 -3.86
C LYS A 441 15.60 -14.84 -2.90
N ALA A 442 14.43 -14.36 -2.43
CA ALA A 442 14.32 -13.27 -1.47
C ALA A 442 15.06 -13.60 -0.16
N LYS A 443 14.92 -14.83 0.33
CA LYS A 443 15.61 -15.31 1.53
C LYS A 443 17.14 -15.24 1.43
N LYS A 444 17.71 -15.56 0.24
CA LYS A 444 19.16 -15.43 0.00
C LYS A 444 19.64 -13.98 -0.03
N GLN A 445 18.75 -13.03 -0.30
CA GLN A 445 19.07 -11.60 -0.34
C GLN A 445 18.92 -10.95 1.04
N ALA A 446 18.11 -11.54 1.93
CA ALA A 446 17.86 -11.04 3.28
C ALA A 446 18.90 -11.53 4.32
N GLY A 447 19.62 -12.64 4.05
CA GLY A 447 20.72 -13.16 4.86
C GLY A 447 22.07 -12.78 4.29
#